data_ec06a096af9d2d4d0474722c92b380de
#
_entry.id   ec06a096af9d2d4d0474722c92b380de
#
_cell.length_a   1.000
_cell.length_b   1.000
_cell.length_c   1.000
_cell.angle_alpha   90.00
_cell.angle_beta   90.00
_cell.angle_gamma   90.00
#
_symmetry.space_group_name_H-M   'P 1'
#
loop_
_entity.id
_entity.type
_entity.pdbx_description
1 polymer ?
#
loop_
_entity_poly.entity_id
_entity_poly.type
_entity_poly.pdbx_seq_one_letter_code
_entity_poly.pdbx_strand_id
1 'polypeptide(L)'
;MNVKSIIIVVIGFLVSMTAYSQQPKETTMDLLMHTVWEHGKPIYGDYRQMVYTDSTATMLCPKANGEVSTVTWRYYLTDKEEFSFDKSKIGKRVNGSYYMAMNLYGAFTSFKILELSKDKLVIVAMRVNGGERTPCIPWDYTPLKR
;
A
#
# COMPACT_ATOMS: atom_id res chain seq x y z
N MET A 1 -35.90 27.27 35.12
CA MET A 1 -35.58 26.36 34.02
C MET A 1 -36.16 25.00 34.34
N ASN A 2 -36.99 24.45 33.48
CA ASN A 2 -37.72 23.21 33.75
C ASN A 2 -36.78 22.01 33.54
N VAL A 3 -36.75 21.06 34.46
CA VAL A 3 -35.87 19.88 34.43
C VAL A 3 -35.97 19.09 33.10
N LYS A 4 -37.13 19.10 32.47
CA LYS A 4 -37.37 18.51 31.16
C LYS A 4 -36.57 19.18 30.02
N SER A 5 -36.35 20.49 30.11
CA SER A 5 -35.56 21.23 29.10
C SER A 5 -34.06 20.95 29.23
N ILE A 6 -33.57 20.68 30.43
CA ILE A 6 -32.16 20.34 30.69
C ILE A 6 -31.84 18.95 30.13
N ILE A 7 -32.76 17.99 30.29
CA ILE A 7 -32.58 16.62 29.78
C ILE A 7 -32.51 16.57 28.26
N ILE A 8 -33.34 17.36 27.56
CA ILE A 8 -33.34 17.45 26.09
C ILE A 8 -32.03 18.05 25.57
N VAL A 9 -31.46 19.05 26.24
CA VAL A 9 -30.20 19.70 25.88
C VAL A 9 -29.03 18.72 26.09
N VAL A 10 -29.03 17.94 27.18
CA VAL A 10 -27.98 16.96 27.48
C VAL A 10 -28.02 15.79 26.49
N ILE A 11 -29.20 15.29 26.12
CA ILE A 11 -29.37 14.22 25.14
C ILE A 11 -28.95 14.72 23.74
N GLY A 12 -29.32 15.95 23.37
CA GLY A 12 -28.88 16.57 22.10
C GLY A 12 -27.36 16.74 22.02
N PHE A 13 -26.69 17.05 23.14
CA PHE A 13 -25.23 17.19 23.19
C PHE A 13 -24.51 15.83 23.12
N LEU A 14 -25.05 14.80 23.74
CA LEU A 14 -24.51 13.41 23.66
C LEU A 14 -24.67 12.83 22.28
N VAL A 15 -25.79 13.09 21.58
CA VAL A 15 -25.98 12.59 20.18
C VAL A 15 -25.05 13.32 19.21
N SER A 16 -24.77 14.62 19.43
CA SER A 16 -23.83 15.36 18.58
C SER A 16 -22.35 14.95 18.80
N MET A 17 -21.98 14.46 19.99
CA MET A 17 -20.63 13.93 20.23
C MET A 17 -20.38 12.55 19.62
N THR A 18 -21.41 11.71 19.43
CA THR A 18 -21.28 10.42 18.78
C THR A 18 -21.18 10.49 17.25
N ALA A 19 -21.59 11.59 16.64
CA ALA A 19 -21.46 11.81 15.19
C ALA A 19 -20.04 12.26 14.75
N TYR A 20 -19.14 12.57 15.69
CA TYR A 20 -17.79 13.08 15.39
C TYR A 20 -16.70 12.01 15.30
N SER A 21 -17.02 10.72 15.40
CA SER A 21 -16.01 9.67 15.38
C SER A 21 -16.38 8.57 14.42
N GLN A 22 -15.99 8.70 13.19
CA GLN A 22 -15.47 7.62 12.37
C GLN A 22 -15.24 8.16 10.96
N GLN A 23 -14.14 8.89 10.78
CA GLN A 23 -13.54 8.89 9.45
C GLN A 23 -13.20 7.42 9.16
N PRO A 24 -13.64 6.87 8.02
CA PRO A 24 -13.29 5.51 7.65
C PRO A 24 -11.76 5.40 7.68
N LYS A 25 -11.26 4.43 8.44
CA LYS A 25 -9.81 4.17 8.53
C LYS A 25 -9.32 3.83 7.14
N GLU A 26 -8.35 4.59 6.63
CA GLU A 26 -7.73 4.31 5.33
C GLU A 26 -7.22 2.88 5.26
N THR A 27 -7.50 2.19 4.17
CA THR A 27 -7.07 0.83 3.92
C THR A 27 -5.62 0.80 3.43
N THR A 28 -4.98 -0.38 3.47
CA THR A 28 -3.66 -0.56 2.85
C THR A 28 -3.67 -0.16 1.38
N MET A 29 -4.72 -0.53 0.65
CA MET A 29 -4.90 -0.19 -0.77
C MET A 29 -5.00 1.32 -0.97
N ASP A 30 -5.79 2.03 -0.16
CA ASP A 30 -5.91 3.48 -0.25
C ASP A 30 -4.56 4.17 -0.08
N LEU A 31 -3.80 3.77 0.94
CA LEU A 31 -2.48 4.35 1.21
C LEU A 31 -1.48 4.07 0.09
N LEU A 32 -1.52 2.89 -0.55
CA LEU A 32 -0.64 2.58 -1.67
C LEU A 32 -0.99 3.39 -2.92
N MET A 33 -2.30 3.55 -3.23
CA MET A 33 -2.78 4.10 -4.51
C MET A 33 -2.71 5.62 -4.62
N HIS A 34 -2.74 6.36 -3.52
CA HIS A 34 -2.93 7.82 -3.56
C HIS A 34 -1.67 8.64 -3.83
N THR A 35 -0.53 8.01 -4.04
CA THR A 35 0.71 8.76 -4.27
C THR A 35 1.67 8.05 -5.23
N VAL A 36 2.59 8.81 -5.79
CA VAL A 36 3.79 8.28 -6.42
C VAL A 36 4.85 8.13 -5.33
N TRP A 37 5.32 6.93 -5.13
CA TRP A 37 6.33 6.59 -4.14
C TRP A 37 7.72 6.69 -4.76
N GLU A 38 8.64 7.41 -4.13
CA GLU A 38 10.00 7.61 -4.63
C GLU A 38 11.04 7.06 -3.63
N HIS A 39 11.96 6.27 -4.14
CA HIS A 39 13.14 5.81 -3.43
C HIS A 39 14.33 6.73 -3.72
N GLY A 40 15.11 7.08 -2.69
CA GLY A 40 16.25 8.01 -2.84
C GLY A 40 17.39 7.50 -3.72
N LYS A 41 17.45 6.19 -3.97
CA LYS A 41 18.41 5.54 -4.89
C LYS A 41 17.66 4.66 -5.89
N PRO A 42 18.20 4.38 -7.09
CA PRO A 42 17.61 3.42 -8.00
C PRO A 42 17.43 2.04 -7.33
N ILE A 43 16.27 1.42 -7.52
CA ILE A 43 15.93 0.11 -6.93
C ILE A 43 16.45 -1.00 -7.83
N TYR A 44 16.20 -0.85 -9.12
CA TYR A 44 16.61 -1.80 -10.16
C TYR A 44 16.97 -1.00 -11.41
N GLY A 45 18.21 -1.08 -11.87
CA GLY A 45 18.70 -0.19 -12.91
C GLY A 45 18.48 1.27 -12.50
N ASP A 46 17.75 2.04 -13.31
CA ASP A 46 17.40 3.43 -13.01
C ASP A 46 15.98 3.60 -12.42
N TYR A 47 15.28 2.50 -12.14
CA TYR A 47 13.93 2.54 -11.58
C TYR A 47 13.97 2.95 -10.12
N ARG A 48 13.29 4.04 -9.78
CA ARG A 48 13.22 4.58 -8.41
C ARG A 48 11.84 5.02 -7.95
N GLN A 49 10.84 4.95 -8.82
CA GLN A 49 9.48 5.33 -8.48
C GLN A 49 8.53 4.14 -8.58
N MET A 50 7.51 4.13 -7.73
CA MET A 50 6.46 3.12 -7.69
C MET A 50 5.09 3.77 -7.70
N VAL A 51 4.19 3.24 -8.53
CA VAL A 51 2.78 3.62 -8.59
C VAL A 51 1.92 2.38 -8.46
N TYR A 52 0.91 2.45 -7.62
CA TYR A 52 -0.03 1.35 -7.41
C TYR A 52 -1.42 1.71 -7.91
N THR A 53 -2.10 0.73 -8.48
CA THR A 53 -3.55 0.70 -8.69
C THR A 53 -4.16 -0.38 -7.79
N ASP A 54 -5.43 -0.69 -7.94
CA ASP A 54 -6.07 -1.81 -7.23
C ASP A 54 -5.54 -3.20 -7.67
N SER A 55 -4.84 -3.27 -8.79
CA SER A 55 -4.45 -4.53 -9.43
C SER A 55 -3.01 -4.55 -9.95
N THR A 56 -2.36 -3.41 -10.04
CA THR A 56 -0.99 -3.30 -10.59
C THR A 56 -0.05 -2.50 -9.69
N ALA A 57 1.21 -2.92 -9.65
CA ALA A 57 2.33 -2.18 -9.11
C ALA A 57 3.30 -1.89 -10.25
N THR A 58 3.56 -0.62 -10.54
CA THR A 58 4.37 -0.19 -11.67
C THR A 58 5.59 0.57 -11.19
N MET A 59 6.77 0.07 -11.55
CA MET A 59 8.02 0.80 -11.38
C MET A 59 8.23 1.75 -12.55
N LEU A 60 8.65 2.97 -12.25
CA LEU A 60 8.90 4.03 -13.22
C LEU A 60 10.37 4.44 -13.21
N CYS A 61 10.91 4.67 -14.40
CA CYS A 61 12.23 5.27 -14.64
C CYS A 61 12.06 6.53 -15.50
N PRO A 62 11.92 7.71 -14.89
CA PRO A 62 11.96 8.97 -15.65
C PRO A 62 13.34 9.18 -16.27
N LYS A 63 13.39 9.45 -17.56
CA LYS A 63 14.63 9.73 -18.30
C LYS A 63 14.81 11.24 -18.50
N ALA A 64 16.06 11.65 -18.72
CA ALA A 64 16.39 13.06 -18.95
C ALA A 64 15.74 13.68 -20.19
N ASN A 65 15.37 12.87 -21.20
CA ASN A 65 14.67 13.31 -22.42
C ASN A 65 13.14 13.45 -22.24
N GLY A 66 12.62 13.23 -21.01
CA GLY A 66 11.19 13.28 -20.69
C GLY A 66 10.43 11.98 -20.93
N GLU A 67 11.04 10.94 -21.50
CA GLU A 67 10.45 9.62 -21.59
C GLU A 67 10.41 8.92 -20.22
N VAL A 68 9.46 8.00 -20.04
CA VAL A 68 9.36 7.19 -18.84
C VAL A 68 9.34 5.71 -19.24
N SER A 69 10.35 4.97 -18.83
CA SER A 69 10.33 3.51 -18.93
C SER A 69 9.55 2.91 -17.76
N THR A 70 8.78 1.86 -18.01
CA THR A 70 7.91 1.25 -16.99
C THR A 70 8.09 -0.26 -16.93
N VAL A 71 7.97 -0.83 -15.73
CA VAL A 71 7.83 -2.27 -15.49
C VAL A 71 6.62 -2.47 -14.61
N THR A 72 5.60 -3.17 -15.12
CA THR A 72 4.33 -3.39 -14.44
C THR A 72 4.19 -4.84 -13.99
N TRP A 73 3.78 -5.01 -12.74
CA TRP A 73 3.47 -6.26 -12.10
C TRP A 73 1.99 -6.27 -11.74
N ARG A 74 1.32 -7.40 -11.92
CA ARG A 74 -0.01 -7.61 -11.33
C ARG A 74 0.16 -8.05 -9.89
N TYR A 75 -0.70 -7.56 -8.98
CA TYR A 75 -0.57 -7.90 -7.57
C TYR A 75 -1.91 -8.05 -6.87
N TYR A 76 -1.87 -8.64 -5.69
CA TYR A 76 -2.96 -8.66 -4.72
C TYR A 76 -2.41 -8.59 -3.30
N LEU A 77 -3.22 -8.07 -2.38
CA LEU A 77 -2.89 -7.99 -0.95
C LEU A 77 -3.24 -9.28 -0.22
N THR A 78 -2.46 -9.60 0.81
CA THR A 78 -2.67 -10.76 1.69
C THR A 78 -2.14 -10.48 3.10
N ASP A 79 -2.65 -11.19 4.12
CA ASP A 79 -2.17 -11.05 5.50
C ASP A 79 -0.92 -11.86 5.78
N LYS A 80 -0.64 -12.85 4.96
CA LYS A 80 0.49 -13.76 5.08
C LYS A 80 1.14 -14.00 3.73
N GLU A 81 2.39 -14.38 3.76
CA GLU A 81 3.10 -14.79 2.57
C GLU A 81 2.47 -16.03 1.95
N GLU A 82 2.31 -16.04 0.62
CA GLU A 82 1.82 -17.18 -0.16
C GLU A 82 2.93 -17.73 -1.04
N PHE A 83 2.89 -19.05 -1.31
CA PHE A 83 3.91 -19.77 -2.08
C PHE A 83 3.54 -19.99 -3.55
N SER A 84 2.38 -19.50 -3.95
CA SER A 84 1.89 -19.51 -5.32
C SER A 84 1.09 -18.25 -5.59
N PHE A 85 1.05 -17.82 -6.86
CA PHE A 85 0.28 -16.64 -7.27
C PHE A 85 -1.11 -17.04 -7.74
N ASP A 86 -2.14 -16.52 -7.08
CA ASP A 86 -3.54 -16.76 -7.43
C ASP A 86 -4.15 -15.52 -8.11
N LYS A 87 -4.27 -15.58 -9.45
CA LYS A 87 -4.82 -14.49 -10.26
C LYS A 87 -6.24 -14.10 -9.86
N SER A 88 -7.01 -15.03 -9.26
CA SER A 88 -8.39 -14.76 -8.84
C SER A 88 -8.49 -13.79 -7.65
N LYS A 89 -7.40 -13.56 -6.93
CA LYS A 89 -7.33 -12.66 -5.76
C LYS A 89 -7.07 -11.20 -6.11
N ILE A 90 -6.66 -10.91 -7.35
CA ILE A 90 -6.35 -9.55 -7.80
C ILE A 90 -7.55 -8.64 -7.61
N GLY A 91 -7.36 -7.48 -6.96
CA GLY A 91 -8.39 -6.45 -6.73
C GLY A 91 -9.47 -6.82 -5.69
N LYS A 92 -9.37 -7.97 -5.01
CA LYS A 92 -10.43 -8.44 -4.10
C LYS A 92 -10.22 -8.07 -2.64
N ARG A 93 -9.02 -7.67 -2.26
CA ARG A 93 -8.69 -7.38 -0.89
C ARG A 93 -8.05 -5.99 -0.76
N VAL A 94 -8.54 -5.20 0.18
CA VAL A 94 -8.10 -3.81 0.39
C VAL A 94 -7.10 -3.65 1.55
N ASN A 95 -6.94 -4.67 2.40
CA ASN A 95 -5.98 -4.65 3.51
C ASN A 95 -5.06 -5.88 3.44
N GLY A 96 -3.82 -5.69 3.89
CA GLY A 96 -2.83 -6.76 4.00
C GLY A 96 -1.48 -6.25 4.45
N SER A 97 -0.66 -7.14 5.02
CA SER A 97 0.74 -6.87 5.39
C SER A 97 1.73 -7.39 4.36
N TYR A 98 1.24 -8.06 3.32
CA TYR A 98 2.00 -8.52 2.17
C TYR A 98 1.29 -8.17 0.88
N TYR A 99 2.03 -8.04 -0.21
CA TYR A 99 1.48 -8.18 -1.54
C TYR A 99 2.26 -9.20 -2.37
N MET A 100 1.51 -10.00 -3.11
CA MET A 100 2.05 -10.96 -4.06
C MET A 100 2.07 -10.31 -5.43
N ALA A 101 3.23 -10.25 -6.08
CA ALA A 101 3.38 -9.60 -7.37
C ALA A 101 3.92 -10.56 -8.43
N MET A 102 3.33 -10.54 -9.62
CA MET A 102 3.72 -11.37 -10.75
C MET A 102 3.96 -10.52 -12.00
N ASN A 103 5.08 -10.75 -12.66
CA ASN A 103 5.42 -10.09 -13.92
C ASN A 103 4.73 -10.73 -15.13
N LEU A 104 4.94 -10.14 -16.31
CA LEU A 104 4.36 -10.63 -17.57
C LEU A 104 4.83 -12.04 -17.96
N TYR A 105 5.98 -12.48 -17.45
CA TYR A 105 6.57 -13.80 -17.75
C TYR A 105 6.15 -14.89 -16.77
N GLY A 106 5.28 -14.55 -15.79
CA GLY A 106 4.80 -15.50 -14.80
C GLY A 106 5.71 -15.69 -13.59
N ALA A 107 6.85 -15.01 -13.51
CA ALA A 107 7.66 -15.01 -12.31
C ALA A 107 6.99 -14.14 -11.23
N PHE A 108 6.92 -14.66 -10.01
CA PHE A 108 6.30 -13.93 -8.90
C PHE A 108 7.24 -13.78 -7.71
N THR A 109 6.98 -12.77 -6.93
CA THR A 109 7.69 -12.44 -5.68
C THR A 109 6.68 -11.97 -4.65
N SER A 110 6.89 -12.33 -3.39
CA SER A 110 6.16 -11.75 -2.28
C SER A 110 6.93 -10.55 -1.71
N PHE A 111 6.20 -9.50 -1.37
CA PHE A 111 6.72 -8.33 -0.69
C PHE A 111 6.01 -8.19 0.66
N LYS A 112 6.79 -8.05 1.72
CA LYS A 112 6.25 -7.70 3.03
C LYS A 112 6.24 -6.19 3.18
N ILE A 113 5.12 -5.64 3.61
CA ILE A 113 4.97 -4.23 3.97
C ILE A 113 5.38 -4.09 5.43
N LEU A 114 6.53 -3.45 5.68
CA LEU A 114 7.05 -3.25 7.03
C LEU A 114 6.48 -1.98 7.67
N GLU A 115 6.25 -0.95 6.86
CA GLU A 115 5.68 0.32 7.28
C GLU A 115 4.87 0.91 6.13
N LEU A 116 3.69 1.45 6.42
CA LEU A 116 2.87 2.16 5.46
C LEU A 116 2.08 3.26 6.15
N SER A 117 2.31 4.48 5.71
CA SER A 117 1.60 5.69 6.12
C SER A 117 1.47 6.63 4.93
N LYS A 118 0.88 7.81 5.12
CA LYS A 118 0.83 8.85 4.06
C LYS A 118 2.21 9.38 3.66
N ASP A 119 3.20 9.26 4.55
CA ASP A 119 4.53 9.86 4.38
C ASP A 119 5.64 8.83 4.14
N LYS A 120 5.34 7.54 4.27
CA LYS A 120 6.36 6.49 4.19
C LYS A 120 5.80 5.15 3.77
N LEU A 121 6.52 4.48 2.88
CA LEU A 121 6.33 3.08 2.53
C LEU A 121 7.66 2.34 2.66
N VAL A 122 7.69 1.29 3.48
CA VAL A 122 8.85 0.38 3.58
C VAL A 122 8.41 -1.00 3.19
N ILE A 123 9.03 -1.55 2.15
CA ILE A 123 8.78 -2.90 1.67
C ILE A 123 10.05 -3.72 1.62
N VAL A 124 9.92 -5.02 1.73
CA VAL A 124 11.01 -5.96 1.57
C VAL A 124 10.58 -7.14 0.72
N ALA A 125 11.36 -7.45 -0.32
CA ALA A 125 11.17 -8.67 -1.10
C ALA A 125 11.60 -9.89 -0.28
N MET A 126 10.82 -10.97 -0.37
CA MET A 126 11.14 -12.23 0.30
C MET A 126 11.85 -13.16 -0.68
N ARG A 127 13.06 -13.58 -0.35
CA ARG A 127 13.87 -14.50 -1.17
C ARG A 127 13.82 -15.90 -0.58
N VAL A 128 13.81 -16.90 -1.46
CA VAL A 128 13.96 -18.30 -1.06
C VAL A 128 15.45 -18.65 -1.00
N ASN A 129 15.95 -19.02 0.19
CA ASN A 129 17.31 -19.50 0.40
C ASN A 129 17.24 -20.86 1.10
N GLY A 130 17.75 -21.91 0.44
CA GLY A 130 17.81 -23.25 1.05
C GLY A 130 16.48 -23.84 1.50
N GLY A 131 15.37 -23.46 0.86
CA GLY A 131 14.01 -23.85 1.26
C GLY A 131 13.35 -22.94 2.29
N GLU A 132 14.08 -22.00 2.89
CA GLU A 132 13.55 -20.98 3.79
C GLU A 132 13.39 -19.64 3.06
N ARG A 133 12.33 -18.89 3.43
CA ARG A 133 12.14 -17.54 2.92
C ARG A 133 12.73 -16.53 3.89
N THR A 134 13.66 -15.73 3.39
CA THR A 134 14.33 -14.67 4.15
C THR A 134 14.05 -13.31 3.50
N PRO A 135 13.89 -12.25 4.33
CA PRO A 135 13.75 -10.90 3.80
C PRO A 135 15.06 -10.45 3.16
N CYS A 136 14.95 -9.76 2.02
CA CYS A 136 16.04 -9.01 1.42
C CYS A 136 16.28 -7.68 2.16
N ILE A 137 17.10 -6.80 1.58
CA ILE A 137 17.28 -5.43 2.12
C ILE A 137 15.98 -4.65 1.93
N PRO A 138 15.45 -4.00 2.98
CA PRO A 138 14.26 -3.16 2.86
C PRO A 138 14.49 -1.96 1.92
N TRP A 139 13.45 -1.59 1.20
CA TRP A 139 13.40 -0.39 0.37
C TRP A 139 12.47 0.64 1.01
N ASP A 140 13.03 1.83 1.26
CA ASP A 140 12.33 2.96 1.85
C ASP A 140 11.87 3.92 0.74
N TYR A 141 10.58 4.23 0.72
CA TYR A 141 9.97 5.17 -0.19
C TYR A 141 9.33 6.32 0.58
N THR A 142 9.39 7.49 -0.01
CA THR A 142 8.63 8.67 0.42
C THR A 142 7.73 9.15 -0.71
N PRO A 143 6.64 9.88 -0.41
CA PRO A 143 5.82 10.50 -1.45
C PRO A 143 6.66 11.47 -2.30
N LEU A 144 6.51 11.37 -3.62
CA LEU A 144 7.10 12.33 -4.54
C LEU A 144 6.51 13.72 -4.26
N LYS A 145 7.32 14.65 -3.82
CA LYS A 145 6.91 16.05 -3.66
C LYS A 145 6.76 16.68 -5.04
N ARG A 146 5.54 17.14 -5.34
CA ARG A 146 5.24 17.94 -6.53
C ARG A 146 5.61 19.39 -6.32
#